data_708f81b860dd425f77e7a646f547a657
#
_entry.id   708f81b860dd425f77e7a646f547a657
#
_cell.length_a   1.000
_cell.length_b   1.000
_cell.length_c   1.000
_cell.angle_alpha   90.00
_cell.angle_beta   90.00
_cell.angle_gamma   90.00
#
_symmetry.space_group_name_H-M   'P 1'
#
loop_
_entity.id
_entity.type
_entity.pdbx_description
1 polymer ?
#
loop_
_entity_poly.entity_id
_entity_poly.type
_entity_poly.pdbx_seq_one_letter_code
_entity_poly.pdbx_strand_id
1 'polypeptide(L)'
;MQIYNCCLLQVLPGDVRPKASVIDESGNLCIAKFPKKDDYSNNVLWESIALTLAKSCGLNTQEWTLKKVANKDIIILKRFDRKRQERIPFLSAMSMLNAVDNDTETHSYLDIADVIRQYGASPKEDLIELWKRIVFSILISNTDDHLRNHGFLYMNEKGWKLSPLYDVNPSIDNKKVLSTYITENDNTQSIDLALEVGEYFGVSLKDAKDIIADMKKRVSNWSFVAKNHGLSKKEIEQMILAFKLS
;
A
#
# COMPACT_ATOMS: atom_id res chain seq x y z
N MET A 1 -20.17 23.29 1.26
CA MET A 1 -19.51 22.27 2.09
C MET A 1 -18.28 22.90 2.72
N GLN A 2 -18.35 23.22 4.00
CA GLN A 2 -17.27 23.88 4.73
C GLN A 2 -16.27 22.81 5.19
N ILE A 3 -15.00 22.96 4.77
CA ILE A 3 -13.89 22.23 5.38
C ILE A 3 -13.66 22.93 6.73
N TYR A 4 -14.30 22.44 7.78
CA TYR A 4 -14.08 22.96 9.12
C TYR A 4 -12.79 22.38 9.69
N ASN A 5 -11.91 23.29 10.08
CA ASN A 5 -10.63 23.08 10.78
C ASN A 5 -9.57 22.28 10.01
N CYS A 6 -8.95 22.95 9.06
CA CYS A 6 -7.62 22.60 8.59
C CYS A 6 -6.61 22.87 9.72
N CYS A 7 -6.37 21.87 10.57
CA CYS A 7 -5.22 21.92 11.47
C CYS A 7 -3.97 21.59 10.69
N LEU A 8 -3.16 22.64 10.46
CA LEU A 8 -1.74 22.63 10.12
C LEU A 8 -1.30 21.66 9.01
N LEU A 9 -1.12 22.22 7.82
CA LEU A 9 -0.18 21.74 6.82
C LEU A 9 1.21 21.63 7.46
N GLN A 10 1.60 20.47 7.91
CA GLN A 10 2.99 20.16 8.12
C GLN A 10 3.55 19.78 6.76
N VAL A 11 4.01 20.78 6.02
CA VAL A 11 4.86 20.56 4.84
C VAL A 11 6.22 20.17 5.39
N LEU A 12 6.52 18.88 5.37
CA LEU A 12 7.88 18.42 5.66
C LEU A 12 8.79 18.81 4.49
N PRO A 13 10.00 19.31 4.76
CA PRO A 13 10.96 19.64 3.71
C PRO A 13 11.41 18.34 3.02
N GLY A 14 11.37 18.31 1.69
CA GLY A 14 11.72 17.16 0.87
C GLY A 14 10.59 16.81 -0.10
N ASP A 15 10.73 15.74 -0.84
CA ASP A 15 9.85 15.30 -1.92
C ASP A 15 8.47 14.73 -1.44
N VAL A 16 8.02 15.17 -0.29
CA VAL A 16 6.79 14.71 0.36
C VAL A 16 5.58 15.36 -0.29
N ARG A 17 4.59 14.54 -0.69
CA ARG A 17 3.32 15.03 -1.23
C ARG A 17 2.54 15.82 -0.19
N PRO A 18 1.88 16.93 -0.59
CA PRO A 18 1.05 17.72 0.31
C PRO A 18 -0.05 16.84 0.91
N LYS A 19 -0.14 16.82 2.23
CA LYS A 19 -1.17 16.10 2.98
C LYS A 19 -1.64 16.90 4.18
N ALA A 20 -2.90 16.71 4.58
CA ALA A 20 -3.50 17.36 5.73
C ALA A 20 -4.34 16.38 6.55
N SER A 21 -4.38 16.59 7.87
CA SER A 21 -5.36 15.92 8.72
C SER A 21 -6.71 16.63 8.58
N VAL A 22 -7.77 15.88 8.30
CA VAL A 22 -9.12 16.40 8.13
C VAL A 22 -10.11 15.51 8.88
N ILE A 23 -11.32 16.04 9.13
CA ILE A 23 -12.42 15.26 9.70
C ILE A 23 -13.47 15.09 8.60
N ASP A 24 -13.94 13.85 8.39
CA ASP A 24 -15.00 13.56 7.45
C ASP A 24 -16.39 13.94 7.99
N GLU A 25 -17.43 13.80 7.16
CA GLU A 25 -18.81 14.13 7.52
C GLU A 25 -19.37 13.26 8.66
N SER A 26 -18.76 12.12 8.92
CA SER A 26 -19.11 11.18 10.01
C SER A 26 -18.29 11.42 11.28
N GLY A 27 -17.42 12.44 11.31
CA GLY A 27 -16.57 12.77 12.45
C GLY A 27 -15.30 11.90 12.57
N ASN A 28 -14.95 11.13 11.54
CA ASN A 28 -13.72 10.34 11.56
C ASN A 28 -12.51 11.19 11.18
N LEU A 29 -11.40 10.96 11.87
CA LEU A 29 -10.11 11.56 11.50
C LEU A 29 -9.57 10.88 10.23
N CYS A 30 -9.23 11.69 9.25
CA CYS A 30 -8.76 11.27 7.93
C CYS A 30 -7.47 12.00 7.56
N ILE A 31 -6.77 11.45 6.56
CA ILE A 31 -5.65 12.10 5.87
C ILE A 31 -6.13 12.46 4.47
N ALA A 32 -6.09 13.73 4.11
CA ALA A 32 -6.30 14.20 2.74
C ALA A 32 -4.94 14.32 2.05
N LYS A 33 -4.75 13.64 0.92
CA LYS A 33 -3.58 13.80 0.04
C LYS A 33 -3.97 14.63 -1.17
N PHE A 34 -3.13 15.58 -1.53
CA PHE A 34 -3.35 16.54 -2.61
C PHE A 34 -2.37 16.25 -3.75
N PRO A 35 -2.75 16.57 -5.01
CA PRO A 35 -1.81 16.50 -6.12
C PRO A 35 -0.69 17.54 -5.94
N LYS A 36 0.53 17.18 -6.32
CA LYS A 36 1.66 18.09 -6.39
C LYS A 36 1.54 18.95 -7.66
N LYS A 37 2.06 20.18 -7.65
CA LYS A 37 1.95 21.10 -8.79
C LYS A 37 2.66 20.57 -10.04
N ASP A 38 3.73 19.83 -9.84
CA ASP A 38 4.62 19.32 -10.88
C ASP A 38 4.47 17.80 -11.11
N ASP A 39 3.33 17.20 -10.67
CA ASP A 39 3.05 15.79 -10.93
C ASP A 39 2.85 15.55 -12.43
N TYR A 40 3.68 14.67 -13.02
CA TYR A 40 3.53 14.21 -14.41
C TYR A 40 2.31 13.29 -14.61
N SER A 41 1.78 12.71 -13.53
CA SER A 41 0.62 11.83 -13.52
C SER A 41 -0.29 12.18 -12.36
N ASN A 42 -1.59 11.87 -12.46
CA ASN A 42 -2.54 12.06 -11.36
C ASN A 42 -2.37 10.95 -10.30
N ASN A 43 -1.30 11.07 -9.49
CA ASN A 43 -0.95 10.07 -8.48
C ASN A 43 -2.06 9.84 -7.44
N VAL A 44 -2.90 10.85 -7.17
CA VAL A 44 -4.06 10.71 -6.29
C VAL A 44 -5.07 9.72 -6.87
N LEU A 45 -5.33 9.80 -8.17
CA LEU A 45 -6.20 8.83 -8.84
C LEU A 45 -5.53 7.45 -8.94
N TRP A 46 -4.23 7.38 -9.21
CA TRP A 46 -3.50 6.12 -9.26
C TRP A 46 -3.46 5.40 -7.92
N GLU A 47 -3.30 6.11 -6.80
CA GLU A 47 -3.44 5.50 -5.47
C GLU A 47 -4.85 4.94 -5.25
N SER A 48 -5.89 5.67 -5.63
CA SER A 48 -7.28 5.19 -5.55
C SER A 48 -7.54 3.97 -6.42
N ILE A 49 -6.97 3.94 -7.64
CA ILE A 49 -7.06 2.79 -8.56
C ILE A 49 -6.35 1.58 -7.95
N ALA A 50 -5.14 1.76 -7.43
CA ALA A 50 -4.38 0.69 -6.77
C ALA A 50 -5.15 0.11 -5.56
N LEU A 51 -5.72 0.96 -4.71
CA LEU A 51 -6.56 0.52 -3.59
C LEU A 51 -7.82 -0.21 -4.07
N THR A 52 -8.44 0.24 -5.17
CA THR A 52 -9.60 -0.44 -5.78
C THR A 52 -9.22 -1.85 -6.26
N LEU A 53 -8.10 -1.98 -6.95
CA LEU A 53 -7.58 -3.26 -7.42
C LEU A 53 -7.18 -4.17 -6.25
N ALA A 54 -6.48 -3.64 -5.24
CA ALA A 54 -6.09 -4.36 -4.04
C ALA A 54 -7.32 -4.94 -3.32
N LYS A 55 -8.35 -4.11 -3.12
CA LYS A 55 -9.63 -4.55 -2.53
C LYS A 55 -10.30 -5.64 -3.36
N SER A 56 -10.28 -5.54 -4.69
CA SER A 56 -10.81 -6.58 -5.57
C SER A 56 -10.04 -7.89 -5.45
N CYS A 57 -8.74 -7.85 -5.17
CA CYS A 57 -7.88 -9.00 -4.89
C CYS A 57 -8.08 -9.59 -3.47
N GLY A 58 -8.98 -9.02 -2.67
CA GLY A 58 -9.26 -9.48 -1.31
C GLY A 58 -8.20 -9.07 -0.29
N LEU A 59 -7.39 -8.05 -0.59
CA LEU A 59 -6.47 -7.44 0.37
C LEU A 59 -7.24 -6.54 1.34
N ASN A 60 -6.80 -6.51 2.58
CA ASN A 60 -7.31 -5.60 3.60
C ASN A 60 -6.77 -4.19 3.32
N THR A 61 -7.61 -3.31 2.78
CA THR A 61 -7.23 -1.94 2.38
C THR A 61 -7.77 -0.90 3.34
N GLN A 62 -7.05 0.21 3.46
CA GLN A 62 -7.55 1.42 4.10
C GLN A 62 -8.84 1.90 3.39
N GLU A 63 -9.80 2.42 4.15
CA GLU A 63 -11.01 3.05 3.58
C GLU A 63 -10.65 4.41 2.98
N TRP A 64 -11.18 4.70 1.80
CA TRP A 64 -10.92 5.98 1.11
C TRP A 64 -12.13 6.49 0.36
N THR A 65 -12.11 7.79 0.06
CA THR A 65 -13.04 8.46 -0.85
C THR A 65 -12.28 9.45 -1.73
N LEU A 66 -12.73 9.60 -2.98
CA LEU A 66 -12.25 10.65 -3.86
C LEU A 66 -13.19 11.86 -3.76
N LYS A 67 -12.60 13.05 -3.67
CA LYS A 67 -13.34 14.31 -3.75
C LYS A 67 -12.67 15.25 -4.73
N LYS A 68 -13.44 16.10 -5.38
CA LYS A 68 -12.93 17.16 -6.26
C LYS A 68 -13.06 18.50 -5.56
N VAL A 69 -11.95 19.20 -5.37
CA VAL A 69 -11.88 20.53 -4.75
C VAL A 69 -11.10 21.46 -5.67
N ALA A 70 -11.69 22.58 -6.05
CA ALA A 70 -11.10 23.55 -6.99
C ALA A 70 -10.52 22.88 -8.25
N ASN A 71 -11.29 21.96 -8.86
CA ASN A 71 -10.91 21.15 -10.03
C ASN A 71 -9.71 20.20 -9.85
N LYS A 72 -9.28 19.96 -8.62
CA LYS A 72 -8.23 18.98 -8.29
C LYS A 72 -8.82 17.77 -7.60
N ASP A 73 -8.36 16.58 -7.98
CA ASP A 73 -8.73 15.36 -7.32
C ASP A 73 -7.97 15.23 -6.00
N ILE A 74 -8.66 14.86 -4.93
CA ILE A 74 -8.11 14.69 -3.59
C ILE A 74 -8.57 13.33 -3.10
N ILE A 75 -7.64 12.52 -2.59
CA ILE A 75 -7.98 11.28 -1.89
C ILE A 75 -8.05 11.54 -0.40
N ILE A 76 -9.15 11.14 0.21
CA ILE A 76 -9.38 11.22 1.65
C ILE A 76 -9.33 9.81 2.20
N LEU A 77 -8.35 9.53 3.02
CA LEU A 77 -8.01 8.24 3.59
C LEU A 77 -8.41 8.22 5.06
N LYS A 78 -9.34 7.36 5.44
CA LYS A 78 -9.75 7.23 6.84
C LYS A 78 -8.63 6.62 7.66
N ARG A 79 -8.30 7.24 8.79
CA ARG A 79 -7.26 6.72 9.67
C ARG A 79 -7.70 5.43 10.33
N PHE A 80 -6.96 4.38 10.11
CA PHE A 80 -7.19 3.06 10.72
C PHE A 80 -6.60 2.95 12.14
N ASP A 81 -5.70 3.86 12.51
CA ASP A 81 -5.11 3.97 13.85
C ASP A 81 -5.97 4.82 14.81
N ARG A 82 -7.25 4.96 14.48
CA ARG A 82 -8.24 5.68 15.28
C ARG A 82 -9.54 4.90 15.39
N LYS A 83 -10.06 4.80 16.62
CA LYS A 83 -11.40 4.30 16.90
C LYS A 83 -12.17 5.41 17.61
N ARG A 84 -13.00 6.15 16.87
CA ARG A 84 -13.58 7.41 17.30
C ARG A 84 -12.45 8.41 17.63
N GLN A 85 -12.32 8.86 18.89
CA GLN A 85 -11.26 9.76 19.36
C GLN A 85 -10.06 9.02 19.96
N GLU A 86 -10.19 7.71 20.22
CA GLU A 86 -9.13 6.89 20.81
C GLU A 86 -8.04 6.60 19.77
N ARG A 87 -6.79 6.67 20.21
CA ARG A 87 -5.63 6.32 19.41
C ARG A 87 -5.29 4.84 19.62
N ILE A 88 -5.24 4.09 18.52
CA ILE A 88 -4.66 2.75 18.52
C ILE A 88 -3.15 2.91 18.31
N PRO A 89 -2.28 2.39 19.20
CA PRO A 89 -0.84 2.47 18.98
C PRO A 89 -0.45 1.82 17.66
N PHE A 90 0.46 2.48 16.95
CA PHE A 90 0.90 2.10 15.61
C PHE A 90 2.42 2.13 15.55
N LEU A 91 3.03 1.11 14.96
CA LEU A 91 4.43 1.04 14.58
C LEU A 91 4.55 0.64 13.11
N SER A 92 5.54 1.18 12.41
CA SER A 92 5.91 0.68 11.08
C SER A 92 6.78 -0.57 11.19
N ALA A 93 6.88 -1.36 10.13
CA ALA A 93 7.84 -2.46 10.07
C ALA A 93 9.27 -1.95 10.28
N MET A 94 9.58 -0.77 9.76
CA MET A 94 10.86 -0.11 10.01
C MET A 94 11.15 0.05 11.50
N SER A 95 10.15 0.52 12.28
CA SER A 95 10.29 0.66 13.74
C SER A 95 10.33 -0.69 14.46
N MET A 96 9.59 -1.70 13.99
CA MET A 96 9.58 -3.03 14.58
C MET A 96 10.90 -3.77 14.37
N LEU A 97 11.59 -3.50 13.27
CA LEU A 97 12.89 -4.07 12.92
C LEU A 97 14.07 -3.24 13.45
N ASN A 98 13.81 -2.10 14.11
CA ASN A 98 14.83 -1.11 14.51
C ASN A 98 15.68 -0.60 13.32
N ALA A 99 15.15 -0.69 12.11
CA ALA A 99 15.81 -0.19 10.91
C ALA A 99 15.79 1.35 10.87
N VAL A 100 16.82 1.93 10.27
CA VAL A 100 16.97 3.39 10.11
C VAL A 100 17.07 3.76 8.63
N ASP A 101 16.86 5.05 8.31
CA ASP A 101 17.06 5.55 6.95
C ASP A 101 18.53 5.43 6.54
N ASN A 102 18.75 5.00 5.31
CA ASN A 102 20.08 4.73 4.75
C ASN A 102 20.88 3.66 5.52
N ASP A 103 20.18 2.71 6.14
CA ASP A 103 20.82 1.55 6.71
C ASP A 103 21.64 0.82 5.65
N THR A 104 22.78 0.27 6.07
CA THR A 104 23.59 -0.61 5.23
C THR A 104 23.06 -2.04 5.21
N GLU A 105 22.18 -2.37 6.15
CA GLU A 105 21.52 -3.67 6.21
C GLU A 105 20.34 -3.71 5.23
N THR A 106 20.24 -4.80 4.50
CA THR A 106 19.09 -5.07 3.63
C THR A 106 17.98 -5.70 4.46
N HIS A 107 16.77 -5.21 4.28
CA HIS A 107 15.59 -5.75 4.93
C HIS A 107 14.63 -6.37 3.90
N SER A 108 14.06 -7.49 4.28
CA SER A 108 13.20 -8.30 3.42
C SER A 108 11.77 -8.42 3.97
N TYR A 109 10.87 -8.90 3.17
CA TYR A 109 9.54 -9.31 3.64
C TYR A 109 9.61 -10.52 4.59
N LEU A 110 10.71 -11.30 4.54
CA LEU A 110 10.94 -12.39 5.49
C LEU A 110 11.15 -11.86 6.90
N ASP A 111 11.89 -10.75 7.07
CA ASP A 111 12.07 -10.08 8.36
C ASP A 111 10.73 -9.56 8.90
N ILE A 112 9.89 -9.00 8.04
CA ILE A 112 8.53 -8.58 8.43
C ILE A 112 7.69 -9.78 8.85
N ALA A 113 7.83 -10.92 8.17
CA ALA A 113 7.14 -12.16 8.52
C ALA A 113 7.59 -12.69 9.90
N ASP A 114 8.86 -12.54 10.25
CA ASP A 114 9.37 -12.93 11.57
C ASP A 114 8.83 -12.03 12.69
N VAL A 115 8.71 -10.72 12.43
CA VAL A 115 8.00 -9.80 13.34
C VAL A 115 6.56 -10.27 13.57
N ILE A 116 5.84 -10.66 12.49
CA ILE A 116 4.47 -11.18 12.59
C ILE A 116 4.42 -12.47 13.42
N ARG A 117 5.37 -13.40 13.24
CA ARG A 117 5.44 -14.64 14.03
C ARG A 117 5.68 -14.36 15.50
N GLN A 118 6.58 -13.44 15.80
CA GLN A 118 7.02 -13.17 17.15
C GLN A 118 6.00 -12.34 17.95
N TYR A 119 5.39 -11.34 17.32
CA TYR A 119 4.59 -10.33 18.01
C TYR A 119 3.14 -10.25 17.53
N GLY A 120 2.76 -11.06 16.54
CA GLY A 120 1.48 -10.96 15.86
C GLY A 120 0.29 -11.42 16.70
N ALA A 121 -0.82 -10.69 16.62
CA ALA A 121 -2.11 -11.06 17.21
C ALA A 121 -2.85 -12.13 16.39
N SER A 122 -2.59 -12.21 15.08
CA SER A 122 -3.18 -13.17 14.14
C SER A 122 -2.13 -13.61 13.12
N PRO A 123 -1.05 -14.32 13.53
CA PRO A 123 0.11 -14.54 12.67
C PRO A 123 -0.24 -15.24 11.35
N LYS A 124 -1.10 -16.25 11.39
CA LYS A 124 -1.46 -17.02 10.19
C LYS A 124 -2.14 -16.16 9.13
N GLU A 125 -3.11 -15.37 9.51
CA GLU A 125 -3.84 -14.49 8.60
C GLU A 125 -2.95 -13.36 8.08
N ASP A 126 -2.16 -12.76 8.96
CA ASP A 126 -1.30 -11.62 8.64
C ASP A 126 -0.11 -12.04 7.74
N LEU A 127 0.42 -13.26 7.89
CA LEU A 127 1.44 -13.81 6.99
C LEU A 127 0.90 -14.00 5.57
N ILE A 128 -0.27 -14.62 5.42
CA ILE A 128 -0.92 -14.81 4.12
C ILE A 128 -1.24 -13.46 3.47
N GLU A 129 -1.74 -12.51 4.26
CA GLU A 129 -2.02 -11.15 3.81
C GLU A 129 -0.73 -10.46 3.33
N LEU A 130 0.38 -10.55 4.07
CA LEU A 130 1.66 -9.97 3.69
C LEU A 130 2.18 -10.57 2.38
N TRP A 131 2.12 -11.88 2.22
CA TRP A 131 2.51 -12.55 0.98
C TRP A 131 1.66 -12.09 -0.22
N LYS A 132 0.35 -11.95 -0.05
CA LYS A 132 -0.51 -11.39 -1.11
C LYS A 132 -0.12 -9.96 -1.47
N ARG A 133 0.36 -9.15 -0.52
CA ARG A 133 0.85 -7.79 -0.80
C ARG A 133 2.12 -7.81 -1.63
N ILE A 134 3.04 -8.78 -1.41
CA ILE A 134 4.21 -8.98 -2.27
C ILE A 134 3.75 -9.23 -3.71
N VAL A 135 2.85 -10.20 -3.91
CA VAL A 135 2.30 -10.53 -5.23
C VAL A 135 1.64 -9.30 -5.87
N PHE A 136 0.85 -8.56 -5.10
CA PHE A 136 0.16 -7.37 -5.58
C PHE A 136 1.15 -6.27 -6.00
N SER A 137 2.17 -5.98 -5.18
CA SER A 137 3.21 -4.99 -5.49
C SER A 137 3.97 -5.35 -6.76
N ILE A 138 4.24 -6.64 -7.01
CA ILE A 138 4.82 -7.12 -8.26
C ILE A 138 3.88 -6.86 -9.45
N LEU A 139 2.58 -7.20 -9.32
CA LEU A 139 1.62 -7.10 -10.42
C LEU A 139 1.33 -5.67 -10.87
N ILE A 140 1.43 -4.70 -9.99
CA ILE A 140 1.19 -3.28 -10.29
C ILE A 140 2.48 -2.46 -10.39
N SER A 141 3.64 -3.10 -10.26
CA SER A 141 4.96 -2.45 -10.18
C SER A 141 5.00 -1.36 -9.09
N ASN A 142 4.55 -1.68 -7.88
CA ASN A 142 4.70 -0.79 -6.72
C ASN A 142 6.15 -0.83 -6.22
N THR A 143 7.05 -0.14 -6.92
CA THR A 143 8.49 -0.19 -6.66
C THR A 143 8.92 0.51 -5.37
N ASP A 144 8.09 1.39 -4.83
CA ASP A 144 8.35 2.17 -3.62
C ASP A 144 7.77 1.52 -2.35
N ASP A 145 7.58 0.19 -2.38
CA ASP A 145 7.05 -0.57 -1.24
C ASP A 145 8.12 -0.80 -0.17
N HIS A 146 8.40 0.25 0.60
CA HIS A 146 9.43 0.25 1.66
C HIS A 146 8.83 -0.10 3.04
N LEU A 147 9.69 -0.38 4.03
CA LEU A 147 9.30 -0.81 5.38
C LEU A 147 8.31 0.12 6.11
N ARG A 148 8.25 1.41 5.75
CA ARG A 148 7.28 2.35 6.34
C ARG A 148 5.87 2.15 5.80
N ASN A 149 5.70 1.46 4.65
CA ASN A 149 4.40 1.17 4.04
C ASN A 149 3.74 -0.08 4.65
N HIS A 150 4.44 -0.78 5.54
CA HIS A 150 3.92 -1.88 6.34
C HIS A 150 3.79 -1.43 7.79
N GLY A 151 2.57 -1.41 8.31
CA GLY A 151 2.28 -0.95 9.66
C GLY A 151 1.65 -2.03 10.52
N PHE A 152 1.74 -1.84 11.82
CA PHE A 152 1.18 -2.71 12.83
C PHE A 152 0.34 -1.91 13.82
N LEU A 153 -0.82 -2.44 14.19
CA LEU A 153 -1.74 -1.90 15.17
C LEU A 153 -1.71 -2.76 16.43
N TYR A 154 -1.57 -2.12 17.56
CA TYR A 154 -1.54 -2.83 18.85
C TYR A 154 -2.94 -3.27 19.26
N MET A 155 -3.11 -4.57 19.47
CA MET A 155 -4.37 -5.22 19.80
C MET A 155 -4.41 -5.64 21.30
N ASN A 156 -3.83 -4.82 22.14
CA ASN A 156 -3.67 -5.08 23.59
C ASN A 156 -2.88 -6.38 23.84
N GLU A 157 -3.28 -7.17 24.81
CA GLU A 157 -2.61 -8.40 25.23
C GLU A 157 -2.45 -9.46 24.11
N LYS A 158 -3.20 -9.29 22.99
CA LYS A 158 -3.10 -10.18 21.83
C LYS A 158 -1.89 -9.94 20.95
N GLY A 159 -1.20 -8.80 21.13
CA GLY A 159 -0.04 -8.43 20.33
C GLY A 159 -0.38 -7.44 19.21
N TRP A 160 0.38 -7.49 18.12
CA TRP A 160 0.31 -6.57 16.99
C TRP A 160 -0.40 -7.21 15.79
N LYS A 161 -1.23 -6.46 15.11
CA LYS A 161 -1.90 -6.90 13.89
C LYS A 161 -1.42 -6.10 12.70
N LEU A 162 -1.20 -6.76 11.57
CA LEU A 162 -0.85 -6.08 10.32
C LEU A 162 -1.96 -5.07 9.96
N SER A 163 -1.57 -3.81 9.73
CA SER A 163 -2.50 -2.74 9.39
C SER A 163 -3.16 -2.97 8.03
N PRO A 164 -4.27 -2.31 7.71
CA PRO A 164 -4.72 -2.22 6.33
C PRO A 164 -3.59 -1.71 5.41
N LEU A 165 -3.62 -2.14 4.13
CA LEU A 165 -2.71 -1.66 3.08
C LEU A 165 -2.95 -0.17 2.83
N TYR A 166 -1.87 0.60 2.77
CA TYR A 166 -1.87 2.05 2.53
C TYR A 166 -0.65 2.45 1.70
N ASP A 167 -0.69 3.62 1.11
CA ASP A 167 0.40 4.23 0.34
C ASP A 167 0.93 3.33 -0.79
N VAL A 168 0.02 2.79 -1.58
CA VAL A 168 0.28 1.86 -2.67
C VAL A 168 0.06 2.55 -4.00
N ASN A 169 1.08 2.55 -4.86
CA ASN A 169 1.04 3.27 -6.14
C ASN A 169 1.73 2.45 -7.24
N PRO A 170 1.13 2.35 -8.45
CA PRO A 170 1.84 1.80 -9.60
C PRO A 170 2.94 2.76 -10.04
N SER A 171 4.09 2.23 -10.44
CA SER A 171 5.22 3.00 -10.94
C SER A 171 5.57 2.60 -12.37
N ILE A 172 5.87 3.60 -13.20
CA ILE A 172 6.37 3.42 -14.58
C ILE A 172 7.90 3.42 -14.63
N ASP A 173 8.56 3.58 -13.50
CA ASP A 173 10.00 3.54 -13.43
C ASP A 173 10.53 2.22 -14.00
N ASN A 174 11.58 2.29 -14.80
CA ASN A 174 12.23 1.09 -15.35
C ASN A 174 12.94 0.23 -14.27
N LYS A 175 12.76 0.54 -13.00
CA LYS A 175 13.22 -0.28 -11.89
C LYS A 175 12.46 -1.61 -11.93
N LYS A 176 13.19 -2.70 -12.14
CA LYS A 176 12.65 -4.06 -12.07
C LYS A 176 12.80 -4.66 -10.68
N VAL A 177 12.90 -3.81 -9.66
CA VAL A 177 13.14 -4.20 -8.28
C VAL A 177 12.18 -3.46 -7.34
N LEU A 178 11.84 -4.09 -6.23
CA LEU A 178 11.09 -3.49 -5.14
C LEU A 178 12.05 -2.82 -4.15
N SER A 179 11.58 -1.87 -3.37
CA SER A 179 12.36 -1.25 -2.29
C SER A 179 12.64 -2.23 -1.15
N THR A 180 11.69 -3.12 -0.84
CA THR A 180 11.86 -4.19 0.14
C THR A 180 12.23 -5.49 -0.57
N TYR A 181 13.21 -6.22 -0.05
CA TYR A 181 13.67 -7.50 -0.61
C TYR A 181 12.61 -8.59 -0.46
N ILE A 182 12.44 -9.45 -1.49
CA ILE A 182 11.52 -10.58 -1.45
C ILE A 182 12.14 -11.76 -0.70
N THR A 183 13.42 -12.03 -0.99
CA THR A 183 14.28 -12.95 -0.25
C THR A 183 15.31 -12.15 0.53
N GLU A 184 16.26 -12.80 1.18
CA GLU A 184 17.38 -12.13 1.86
C GLU A 184 18.25 -11.30 0.91
N ASN A 185 18.34 -11.70 -0.37
CA ASN A 185 19.32 -11.16 -1.32
C ASN A 185 18.70 -10.71 -2.66
N ASP A 186 17.39 -10.87 -2.87
CA ASP A 186 16.76 -10.57 -4.15
C ASP A 186 15.46 -9.78 -3.96
N ASN A 187 15.39 -8.63 -4.61
CA ASN A 187 14.22 -7.75 -4.65
C ASN A 187 13.64 -7.59 -6.06
N THR A 188 14.02 -8.47 -6.98
CA THR A 188 13.52 -8.47 -8.36
C THR A 188 11.99 -8.64 -8.37
N GLN A 189 11.30 -7.85 -9.17
CA GLN A 189 9.86 -7.99 -9.42
C GLN A 189 9.59 -9.29 -10.19
N SER A 190 9.53 -10.41 -9.48
CA SER A 190 9.35 -11.74 -10.05
C SER A 190 8.24 -12.51 -9.32
N ILE A 191 7.29 -13.02 -10.10
CA ILE A 191 6.27 -13.93 -9.59
C ILE A 191 6.90 -15.25 -9.13
N ASP A 192 7.98 -15.69 -9.77
CA ASP A 192 8.69 -16.91 -9.38
C ASP A 192 9.32 -16.77 -8.00
N LEU A 193 9.91 -15.60 -7.67
CA LEU A 193 10.39 -15.31 -6.31
C LEU A 193 9.23 -15.30 -5.29
N ALA A 194 8.09 -14.72 -5.63
CA ALA A 194 6.93 -14.75 -4.73
C ALA A 194 6.44 -16.19 -4.50
N LEU A 195 6.50 -17.06 -5.51
CA LEU A 195 6.18 -18.50 -5.37
C LEU A 195 7.20 -19.22 -4.47
N GLU A 196 8.49 -18.95 -4.65
CA GLU A 196 9.58 -19.55 -3.89
C GLU A 196 9.42 -19.30 -2.38
N VAL A 197 9.07 -18.07 -2.00
CA VAL A 197 8.91 -17.73 -0.57
C VAL A 197 7.52 -18.06 -0.01
N GLY A 198 6.57 -18.54 -0.81
CA GLY A 198 5.18 -18.76 -0.39
C GLY A 198 5.03 -19.62 0.86
N GLU A 199 5.78 -20.72 0.96
CA GLU A 199 5.74 -21.61 2.12
C GLU A 199 6.23 -20.93 3.40
N TYR A 200 7.16 -20.00 3.31
CA TYR A 200 7.60 -19.20 4.44
C TYR A 200 6.44 -18.37 5.06
N PHE A 201 5.47 -17.98 4.27
CA PHE A 201 4.27 -17.27 4.70
C PHE A 201 3.08 -18.21 5.01
N GLY A 202 3.31 -19.52 4.98
CA GLY A 202 2.27 -20.52 5.22
C GLY A 202 1.32 -20.73 4.04
N VAL A 203 1.74 -20.37 2.82
CA VAL A 203 0.97 -20.56 1.58
C VAL A 203 1.56 -21.72 0.81
N SER A 204 0.78 -22.80 0.61
CA SER A 204 1.25 -23.95 -0.18
C SER A 204 1.47 -23.56 -1.64
N LEU A 205 2.37 -24.25 -2.35
CA LEU A 205 2.63 -24.00 -3.77
C LEU A 205 1.35 -24.04 -4.63
N LYS A 206 0.43 -24.95 -4.30
CA LYS A 206 -0.87 -25.04 -4.98
C LYS A 206 -1.69 -23.78 -4.74
N ASP A 207 -1.90 -23.41 -3.48
CA ASP A 207 -2.70 -22.24 -3.12
C ASP A 207 -2.05 -20.96 -3.66
N ALA A 208 -0.72 -20.87 -3.64
CA ALA A 208 0.03 -19.75 -4.19
C ALA A 208 -0.26 -19.55 -5.69
N LYS A 209 -0.23 -20.62 -6.49
CA LYS A 209 -0.55 -20.56 -7.91
C LYS A 209 -2.00 -20.13 -8.16
N ASP A 210 -2.94 -20.67 -7.40
CA ASP A 210 -4.37 -20.36 -7.52
C ASP A 210 -4.63 -18.87 -7.15
N ILE A 211 -4.04 -18.39 -6.06
CA ILE A 211 -4.14 -16.99 -5.61
C ILE A 211 -3.53 -16.05 -6.66
N ILE A 212 -2.33 -16.35 -7.16
CA ILE A 212 -1.68 -15.52 -8.19
C ILE A 212 -2.52 -15.44 -9.45
N ALA A 213 -3.07 -16.57 -9.91
CA ALA A 213 -3.94 -16.60 -11.10
C ALA A 213 -5.19 -15.72 -10.93
N ASP A 214 -5.86 -15.79 -9.76
CA ASP A 214 -7.01 -14.94 -9.45
C ASP A 214 -6.62 -13.47 -9.37
N MET A 215 -5.51 -13.13 -8.70
CA MET A 215 -5.03 -11.76 -8.59
C MET A 215 -4.65 -11.17 -9.96
N LYS A 216 -3.95 -11.92 -10.82
CA LYS A 216 -3.66 -11.52 -12.20
C LYS A 216 -4.93 -11.20 -12.97
N LYS A 217 -5.93 -12.08 -12.92
CA LYS A 217 -7.23 -11.87 -13.57
C LYS A 217 -7.92 -10.59 -13.09
N ARG A 218 -7.83 -10.27 -11.79
CA ARG A 218 -8.44 -9.05 -11.23
C ARG A 218 -7.66 -7.80 -11.61
N VAL A 219 -6.34 -7.86 -11.50
CA VAL A 219 -5.45 -6.74 -11.83
C VAL A 219 -5.48 -6.44 -13.34
N SER A 220 -5.63 -7.43 -14.23
CA SER A 220 -5.73 -7.20 -15.68
C SER A 220 -6.87 -6.25 -16.09
N ASN A 221 -7.84 -6.04 -15.21
CA ASN A 221 -8.94 -5.07 -15.40
C ASN A 221 -8.54 -3.60 -15.11
N TRP A 222 -7.27 -3.34 -14.77
CA TRP A 222 -6.79 -2.04 -14.33
C TRP A 222 -7.15 -0.87 -15.25
N SER A 223 -7.08 -1.06 -16.57
CA SER A 223 -7.39 0.01 -17.54
C SER A 223 -8.86 0.41 -17.52
N PHE A 224 -9.77 -0.55 -17.30
CA PHE A 224 -11.19 -0.28 -17.12
C PHE A 224 -11.44 0.46 -15.81
N VAL A 225 -10.80 0.04 -14.73
CA VAL A 225 -10.86 0.74 -13.42
C VAL A 225 -10.35 2.17 -13.57
N ALA A 226 -9.21 2.37 -14.24
CA ALA A 226 -8.62 3.68 -14.49
C ALA A 226 -9.56 4.60 -15.30
N LYS A 227 -10.20 4.07 -16.35
CA LYS A 227 -11.20 4.81 -17.12
C LYS A 227 -12.39 5.25 -16.26
N ASN A 228 -12.87 4.38 -15.38
CA ASN A 228 -14.00 4.69 -14.49
C ASN A 228 -13.62 5.72 -13.40
N HIS A 229 -12.33 5.85 -13.08
CA HIS A 229 -11.81 6.92 -12.21
C HIS A 229 -11.60 8.24 -12.96
N GLY A 230 -11.90 8.31 -14.26
CA GLY A 230 -11.84 9.53 -15.05
C GLY A 230 -10.49 9.84 -15.67
N LEU A 231 -9.54 8.89 -15.67
CA LEU A 231 -8.27 9.06 -16.38
C LEU A 231 -8.48 9.07 -17.91
N SER A 232 -7.74 9.94 -18.56
CA SER A 232 -7.72 10.04 -20.02
C SER A 232 -7.01 8.82 -20.65
N LYS A 233 -7.33 8.56 -21.93
CA LYS A 233 -6.66 7.50 -22.70
C LYS A 233 -5.13 7.63 -22.66
N LYS A 234 -4.61 8.87 -22.76
CA LYS A 234 -3.16 9.16 -22.72
C LYS A 234 -2.55 8.77 -21.37
N GLU A 235 -3.19 9.10 -20.24
CA GLU A 235 -2.71 8.74 -18.89
C GLU A 235 -2.73 7.22 -18.68
N ILE A 236 -3.75 6.53 -19.22
CA ILE A 236 -3.84 5.07 -19.18
C ILE A 236 -2.70 4.44 -20.00
N GLU A 237 -2.47 4.92 -21.23
CA GLU A 237 -1.40 4.42 -22.11
C GLU A 237 -0.01 4.61 -21.47
N GLN A 238 0.23 5.71 -20.77
CA GLN A 238 1.49 5.95 -20.06
C GLN A 238 1.76 4.92 -18.95
N MET A 239 0.70 4.37 -18.33
CA MET A 239 0.83 3.44 -17.20
C MET A 239 0.89 1.96 -17.61
N ILE A 240 0.79 1.63 -18.91
CA ILE A 240 0.82 0.22 -19.40
C ILE A 240 2.04 -0.54 -18.86
N LEU A 241 3.19 0.12 -18.75
CA LEU A 241 4.43 -0.52 -18.32
C LEU A 241 4.37 -1.00 -16.86
N ALA A 242 3.59 -0.34 -16.01
CA ALA A 242 3.43 -0.72 -14.60
C ALA A 242 2.63 -2.03 -14.43
N PHE A 243 1.81 -2.41 -15.41
CA PHE A 243 0.91 -3.56 -15.33
C PHE A 243 1.31 -4.72 -16.27
N LYS A 244 2.56 -4.80 -16.68
CA LYS A 244 3.04 -5.84 -17.63
C LYS A 244 2.96 -7.26 -17.09
N LEU A 245 2.98 -7.44 -15.76
CA LEU A 245 2.98 -8.75 -15.10
C LEU A 245 1.58 -9.21 -14.66
N SER A 246 0.57 -8.37 -14.90
CA SER A 246 -0.83 -8.66 -14.54
C SER A 246 -1.54 -9.53 -15.58
#